data_9121867139db9ae2285f81cbbe38f72b
#
_entry.id   9121867139db9ae2285f81cbbe38f72b
#
_cell.length_a   1.000
_cell.length_b   1.000
_cell.length_c   1.000
_cell.angle_alpha   90.00
_cell.angle_beta   90.00
_cell.angle_gamma   90.00
#
_symmetry.space_group_name_H-M   'P 1'
#
loop_
_entity.id
_entity.type
_entity.pdbx_description
1 polymer ?
#
loop_
_entity_poly.entity_id
_entity_poly.type
_entity_poly.pdbx_seq_one_letter_code
_entity_poly.pdbx_strand_id
1 'polypeptide(L)'
;MPNAQTSYRLSDAQIQSYWEDGFLCPIPAISAQQCADWRAQLEAIEGDWLDNGLPRALNVYKRVNAHIVMPLAYEIAAHSAILDVVEGILGPDVLLYSTEFLIKEPRTKHVVTMHQDLAYWGLGEIDGILTAWLALSPATPQSGCMDFVKGSHKSPIIPHEDSFDELNLLSRGQEIKVDVAQEEKSSGALATGEISLHHGLMIHGSGANTSDDRRIGVVMRFLSPHVKKPNNAPDYGVPMRGNCDTGNFTLCDAPKGLFYQEDLLLYEEIRTEQAKVMMAGAEGKAEMYR
;
A
#
# COMPACT_ATOMS: atom_id res chain seq x y z
N MET A 1 -18.54 20.54 -20.49
CA MET A 1 -18.67 21.07 -19.13
C MET A 1 -17.73 20.23 -18.27
N PRO A 2 -16.81 20.80 -17.49
CA PRO A 2 -16.01 19.97 -16.59
C PRO A 2 -16.97 19.31 -15.61
N ASN A 3 -16.88 17.99 -15.46
CA ASN A 3 -17.57 17.24 -14.42
C ASN A 3 -17.17 17.88 -13.09
N ALA A 4 -18.16 18.31 -12.30
CA ALA A 4 -17.90 18.68 -10.92
C ALA A 4 -17.32 17.43 -10.23
N GLN A 5 -16.04 17.47 -9.95
CA GLN A 5 -15.34 16.45 -9.18
C GLN A 5 -16.01 16.43 -7.80
N THR A 6 -16.79 15.40 -7.54
CA THR A 6 -17.45 15.23 -6.24
C THR A 6 -16.33 15.04 -5.21
N SER A 7 -16.08 16.04 -4.39
CA SER A 7 -15.12 15.94 -3.27
C SER A 7 -15.63 14.85 -2.34
N TYR A 8 -14.83 13.81 -2.11
CA TYR A 8 -15.20 12.68 -1.27
C TYR A 8 -14.65 12.87 0.14
N ARG A 9 -15.28 13.74 0.90
CA ARG A 9 -14.92 13.93 2.31
C ARG A 9 -15.59 12.91 3.19
N LEU A 10 -14.83 12.30 4.09
CA LEU A 10 -15.37 11.43 5.13
C LEU A 10 -16.26 12.25 6.08
N SER A 11 -17.39 11.67 6.47
CA SER A 11 -18.20 12.20 7.57
C SER A 11 -17.54 11.93 8.93
N ASP A 12 -17.91 12.71 9.95
CA ASP A 12 -17.41 12.51 11.33
C ASP A 12 -17.67 11.08 11.81
N ALA A 13 -18.81 10.49 11.44
CA ALA A 13 -19.14 9.11 11.80
C ALA A 13 -18.19 8.08 11.14
N GLN A 14 -17.78 8.31 9.89
CA GLN A 14 -16.80 7.46 9.21
C GLN A 14 -15.41 7.60 9.82
N ILE A 15 -14.99 8.81 10.16
CA ILE A 15 -13.73 9.07 10.85
C ILE A 15 -13.73 8.39 12.23
N GLN A 16 -14.82 8.52 12.98
CA GLN A 16 -14.97 7.84 14.26
C GLN A 16 -14.91 6.31 14.10
N SER A 17 -15.59 5.74 13.11
CA SER A 17 -15.56 4.30 12.83
C SER A 17 -14.15 3.82 12.50
N TYR A 18 -13.37 4.59 11.71
CA TYR A 18 -11.97 4.26 11.42
C TYR A 18 -11.13 4.15 12.71
N TRP A 19 -11.24 5.13 13.60
CA TRP A 19 -10.48 5.14 14.86
C TRP A 19 -10.98 4.11 15.88
N GLU A 20 -12.25 3.69 15.78
CA GLU A 20 -12.79 2.64 16.63
C GLU A 20 -12.43 1.24 16.14
N ASP A 21 -12.55 1.01 14.84
CA ASP A 21 -12.44 -0.30 14.22
C ASP A 21 -11.02 -0.60 13.67
N GLY A 22 -10.24 0.44 13.34
CA GLY A 22 -8.92 0.38 12.75
C GLY A 22 -8.92 0.29 11.23
N PHE A 23 -10.08 0.27 10.61
CA PHE A 23 -10.27 0.27 9.16
C PHE A 23 -11.60 0.91 8.77
N LEU A 24 -11.69 1.30 7.50
CA LEU A 24 -12.92 1.81 6.89
C LEU A 24 -13.02 1.29 5.47
N CYS A 25 -14.09 0.56 5.15
CA CYS A 25 -14.42 0.07 3.81
C CYS A 25 -15.89 -0.39 3.72
N PRO A 26 -16.49 -0.46 2.53
CA PRO A 26 -15.99 0.11 1.28
C PRO A 26 -16.20 1.63 1.19
N ILE A 27 -15.31 2.33 0.48
CA ILE A 27 -15.46 3.75 0.18
C ILE A 27 -15.43 3.91 -1.35
N PRO A 28 -16.52 4.28 -2.02
CA PRO A 28 -16.50 4.59 -3.45
C PRO A 28 -15.64 5.82 -3.70
N ALA A 29 -14.63 5.73 -4.57
CA ALA A 29 -13.71 6.82 -4.83
C ALA A 29 -13.48 7.05 -6.33
N ILE A 30 -13.32 5.98 -7.10
CA ILE A 30 -12.89 6.03 -8.50
C ILE A 30 -13.94 5.38 -9.39
N SER A 31 -14.19 5.96 -10.56
CA SER A 31 -15.11 5.35 -11.51
C SER A 31 -14.56 4.02 -12.06
N ALA A 32 -15.44 3.08 -12.38
CA ALA A 32 -15.05 1.82 -13.00
C ALA A 32 -14.32 2.04 -14.34
N GLN A 33 -14.68 3.07 -15.11
CA GLN A 33 -14.00 3.42 -16.35
C GLN A 33 -12.55 3.86 -16.10
N GLN A 34 -12.32 4.73 -15.13
CA GLN A 34 -10.95 5.17 -14.78
C GLN A 34 -10.10 4.00 -14.29
N CYS A 35 -10.67 3.08 -13.51
CA CYS A 35 -9.97 1.86 -13.09
C CYS A 35 -9.64 0.96 -14.28
N ALA A 36 -10.54 0.83 -15.26
CA ALA A 36 -10.28 0.06 -16.48
C ALA A 36 -9.15 0.70 -17.32
N ASP A 37 -9.12 2.03 -17.41
CA ASP A 37 -8.07 2.76 -18.13
C ASP A 37 -6.70 2.59 -17.43
N TRP A 38 -6.64 2.66 -16.10
CA TRP A 38 -5.42 2.42 -15.33
C TRP A 38 -4.97 0.96 -15.40
N ARG A 39 -5.91 0.00 -15.35
CA ARG A 39 -5.60 -1.42 -15.54
C ARG A 39 -4.98 -1.67 -16.91
N ALA A 40 -5.56 -1.11 -17.97
CA ALA A 40 -5.03 -1.23 -19.32
C ALA A 40 -3.61 -0.64 -19.46
N GLN A 41 -3.33 0.50 -18.82
CA GLN A 41 -2.00 1.08 -18.76
C GLN A 41 -1.00 0.17 -18.00
N LEU A 42 -1.40 -0.38 -16.87
CA LEU A 42 -0.56 -1.32 -16.12
C LEU A 42 -0.24 -2.58 -16.95
N GLU A 43 -1.23 -3.16 -17.60
CA GLU A 43 -1.08 -4.35 -18.45
C GLU A 43 -0.22 -4.05 -19.70
N ALA A 44 -0.28 -2.84 -20.26
CA ALA A 44 0.62 -2.40 -21.32
C ALA A 44 2.06 -2.28 -20.82
N ILE A 45 2.30 -1.69 -19.64
CA ILE A 45 3.63 -1.63 -19.02
C ILE A 45 4.17 -3.05 -18.78
N GLU A 46 3.35 -3.98 -18.32
CA GLU A 46 3.73 -5.38 -18.13
C GLU A 46 4.12 -6.03 -19.46
N GLY A 47 3.36 -5.79 -20.54
CA GLY A 47 3.66 -6.31 -21.88
C GLY A 47 4.95 -5.76 -22.47
N ASP A 48 5.21 -4.47 -22.28
CA ASP A 48 6.34 -3.78 -22.89
C ASP A 48 7.68 -4.00 -22.14
N TRP A 49 7.61 -4.24 -20.82
CA TRP A 49 8.79 -4.19 -19.95
C TRP A 49 9.11 -5.50 -19.23
N LEU A 50 8.37 -6.57 -19.43
CA LEU A 50 8.58 -7.82 -18.71
C LEU A 50 10.03 -8.35 -18.85
N ASP A 51 10.60 -8.23 -20.06
CA ASP A 51 11.96 -8.72 -20.39
C ASP A 51 12.86 -7.62 -20.99
N ASN A 52 12.54 -6.34 -20.82
CA ASN A 52 13.15 -5.22 -21.54
C ASN A 52 14.26 -4.48 -20.79
N GLY A 53 15.28 -5.23 -20.30
CA GLY A 53 16.56 -4.61 -19.94
C GLY A 53 16.51 -3.62 -18.77
N LEU A 54 15.50 -3.68 -17.90
CA LEU A 54 15.51 -2.94 -16.66
C LEU A 54 16.62 -3.46 -15.74
N PRO A 55 17.22 -2.60 -14.91
CA PRO A 55 18.25 -3.02 -13.95
C PRO A 55 17.78 -4.11 -12.98
N ARG A 56 16.47 -4.18 -12.72
CA ARG A 56 15.79 -5.19 -11.91
C ARG A 56 14.59 -5.75 -12.63
N ALA A 57 14.11 -6.93 -12.19
CA ALA A 57 12.85 -7.48 -12.67
C ALA A 57 11.69 -6.47 -12.48
N LEU A 58 10.81 -6.34 -13.46
CA LEU A 58 9.68 -5.41 -13.43
C LEU A 58 8.84 -5.57 -12.15
N ASN A 59 8.69 -6.83 -11.66
CA ASN A 59 7.93 -7.11 -10.45
C ASN A 59 8.51 -6.40 -9.20
N VAL A 60 9.82 -6.17 -9.14
CA VAL A 60 10.44 -5.41 -8.04
C VAL A 60 9.95 -3.96 -8.04
N TYR A 61 9.93 -3.31 -9.21
CA TYR A 61 9.44 -1.94 -9.36
C TYR A 61 7.94 -1.80 -9.09
N LYS A 62 7.14 -2.81 -9.46
CA LYS A 62 5.70 -2.83 -9.14
C LYS A 62 5.44 -3.00 -7.64
N ARG A 63 6.29 -3.75 -6.94
CA ARG A 63 6.08 -4.17 -5.55
C ARG A 63 6.78 -3.31 -4.51
N VAL A 64 7.72 -2.45 -4.91
CA VAL A 64 8.46 -1.57 -4.00
C VAL A 64 8.48 -0.17 -4.59
N ASN A 65 7.92 0.80 -3.87
CA ASN A 65 7.98 2.22 -4.22
C ASN A 65 7.67 2.55 -5.70
N ALA A 66 6.64 1.91 -6.26
CA ALA A 66 6.28 2.06 -7.67
C ALA A 66 6.11 3.52 -8.10
N HIS A 67 5.65 4.39 -7.19
CA HIS A 67 5.42 5.82 -7.44
C HIS A 67 6.68 6.62 -7.77
N ILE A 68 7.86 6.11 -7.49
CA ILE A 68 9.14 6.78 -7.79
C ILE A 68 9.54 6.58 -9.26
N VAL A 69 9.16 5.47 -9.87
CA VAL A 69 9.63 5.08 -11.22
C VAL A 69 8.50 4.83 -12.23
N MET A 70 7.25 4.78 -11.76
CA MET A 70 6.07 4.53 -12.56
C MET A 70 5.06 5.68 -12.40
N PRO A 71 4.96 6.60 -13.37
CA PRO A 71 4.00 7.71 -13.32
C PRO A 71 2.57 7.27 -13.03
N LEU A 72 2.15 6.10 -13.53
CA LEU A 72 0.84 5.52 -13.25
C LEU A 72 0.59 5.34 -11.73
N ALA A 73 1.57 4.82 -11.00
CA ALA A 73 1.42 4.60 -9.56
C ALA A 73 1.32 5.93 -8.79
N TYR A 74 2.09 6.93 -9.22
CA TYR A 74 2.01 8.30 -8.69
C TYR A 74 0.66 8.95 -9.01
N GLU A 75 0.19 8.88 -10.26
CA GLU A 75 -1.09 9.44 -10.71
C GLU A 75 -2.25 8.89 -9.88
N ILE A 76 -2.27 7.58 -9.66
CA ILE A 76 -3.30 6.93 -8.84
C ILE A 76 -3.26 7.48 -7.41
N ALA A 77 -2.07 7.52 -6.78
CA ALA A 77 -1.92 8.00 -5.41
C ALA A 77 -2.24 9.50 -5.26
N ALA A 78 -1.95 10.31 -6.29
CA ALA A 78 -2.21 11.74 -6.32
C ALA A 78 -3.67 12.09 -6.69
N HIS A 79 -4.51 11.09 -6.96
CA HIS A 79 -5.90 11.36 -7.35
C HIS A 79 -6.68 12.03 -6.21
N SER A 80 -7.34 13.15 -6.52
CA SER A 80 -7.98 14.02 -5.52
C SER A 80 -9.00 13.28 -4.66
N ALA A 81 -9.79 12.36 -5.22
CA ALA A 81 -10.78 11.59 -4.45
C ALA A 81 -10.12 10.68 -3.39
N ILE A 82 -8.93 10.14 -3.67
CA ILE A 82 -8.17 9.35 -2.70
C ILE A 82 -7.60 10.27 -1.63
N LEU A 83 -6.98 11.38 -2.03
CA LEU A 83 -6.42 12.33 -1.10
C LEU A 83 -7.46 13.01 -0.20
N ASP A 84 -8.68 13.25 -0.69
CA ASP A 84 -9.79 13.79 0.12
C ASP A 84 -10.16 12.85 1.28
N VAL A 85 -10.15 11.55 1.02
CA VAL A 85 -10.45 10.52 2.03
C VAL A 85 -9.28 10.39 3.03
N VAL A 86 -8.04 10.38 2.53
CA VAL A 86 -6.81 10.29 3.34
C VAL A 86 -6.68 11.50 4.27
N GLU A 87 -6.92 12.71 3.75
CA GLU A 87 -6.92 13.96 4.54
C GLU A 87 -7.91 13.92 5.70
N GLY A 88 -9.05 13.24 5.53
CA GLY A 88 -10.04 13.07 6.59
C GLY A 88 -9.50 12.34 7.83
N ILE A 89 -8.47 11.50 7.66
CA ILE A 89 -7.84 10.76 8.76
C ILE A 89 -6.54 11.42 9.21
N LEU A 90 -5.65 11.77 8.28
CA LEU A 90 -4.30 12.27 8.59
C LEU A 90 -4.23 13.78 8.83
N GLY A 91 -5.29 14.51 8.47
CA GLY A 91 -5.28 15.98 8.44
C GLY A 91 -4.72 16.53 7.12
N PRO A 92 -4.51 17.86 7.04
CA PRO A 92 -4.26 18.57 5.79
C PRO A 92 -2.87 18.32 5.19
N ASP A 93 -1.91 17.88 5.99
CA ASP A 93 -0.52 17.68 5.58
C ASP A 93 -0.29 16.19 5.32
N VAL A 94 -0.09 15.82 4.04
CA VAL A 94 -0.05 14.42 3.61
C VAL A 94 1.18 14.16 2.75
N LEU A 95 1.99 13.18 3.15
CA LEU A 95 3.08 12.58 2.38
C LEU A 95 2.66 11.21 1.84
N LEU A 96 3.03 10.91 0.61
CA LEU A 96 3.03 9.55 0.08
C LEU A 96 4.36 8.88 0.45
N TYR A 97 4.27 7.79 1.20
CA TYR A 97 5.43 7.05 1.70
C TYR A 97 5.83 5.89 0.77
N SER A 98 4.86 5.11 0.32
CA SER A 98 5.11 4.04 -0.65
C SER A 98 3.87 3.68 -1.45
N THR A 99 4.08 3.10 -2.63
CA THR A 99 3.03 2.46 -3.42
C THR A 99 3.49 1.11 -3.94
N GLU A 100 2.54 0.19 -4.08
CA GLU A 100 2.76 -1.09 -4.74
C GLU A 100 1.52 -1.58 -5.47
N PHE A 101 1.73 -2.32 -6.57
CA PHE A 101 0.69 -3.12 -7.21
C PHE A 101 0.70 -4.52 -6.62
N LEU A 102 -0.28 -4.85 -5.80
CA LEU A 102 -0.41 -6.16 -5.19
C LEU A 102 -1.39 -7.01 -6.00
N ILE A 103 -0.82 -7.84 -6.88
CA ILE A 103 -1.57 -8.60 -7.87
C ILE A 103 -1.63 -10.07 -7.47
N LYS A 104 -2.82 -10.67 -7.56
CA LYS A 104 -3.02 -12.12 -7.50
C LYS A 104 -3.54 -12.60 -8.83
N GLU A 105 -2.74 -13.41 -9.51
CA GLU A 105 -3.13 -14.00 -10.79
C GLU A 105 -4.34 -14.94 -10.63
N PRO A 106 -5.11 -15.19 -11.69
CA PRO A 106 -6.24 -16.13 -11.64
C PRO A 106 -5.81 -17.49 -11.09
N ARG A 107 -6.62 -18.07 -10.23
CA ARG A 107 -6.43 -19.41 -9.69
C ARG A 107 -5.06 -19.65 -9.03
N THR A 108 -4.46 -18.59 -8.48
CA THR A 108 -3.20 -18.68 -7.75
C THR A 108 -3.42 -19.14 -6.31
N LYS A 109 -2.41 -19.78 -5.74
CA LYS A 109 -2.36 -20.13 -4.31
C LYS A 109 -1.74 -19.03 -3.43
N HIS A 110 -1.28 -17.93 -4.04
CA HIS A 110 -0.63 -16.86 -3.31
C HIS A 110 -1.57 -16.21 -2.29
N VAL A 111 -1.09 -16.07 -1.08
CA VAL A 111 -1.79 -15.44 0.05
C VAL A 111 -1.01 -14.23 0.55
N VAL A 112 -1.64 -13.46 1.41
CA VAL A 112 -0.98 -12.53 2.32
C VAL A 112 -1.36 -12.97 3.72
N THR A 113 -0.40 -13.47 4.50
CA THR A 113 -0.64 -13.94 5.86
C THR A 113 -1.05 -12.78 6.77
N MET A 114 -1.68 -13.08 7.90
CA MET A 114 -2.08 -12.07 8.87
C MET A 114 -0.84 -11.39 9.46
N HIS A 115 -0.80 -10.06 9.40
CA HIS A 115 0.34 -9.24 9.80
C HIS A 115 -0.10 -7.83 10.22
N GLN A 116 0.83 -7.06 10.76
CA GLN A 116 0.72 -5.63 11.01
C GLN A 116 1.81 -4.90 10.19
N ASP A 117 1.42 -3.94 9.39
CA ASP A 117 2.32 -3.20 8.50
C ASP A 117 3.49 -2.52 9.25
N LEU A 118 3.18 -1.85 10.36
CA LEU A 118 4.18 -1.11 11.15
C LEU A 118 5.27 -1.97 11.79
N ALA A 119 5.11 -3.29 11.82
CA ALA A 119 6.16 -4.18 12.32
C ALA A 119 7.47 -4.10 11.52
N TYR A 120 7.42 -3.59 10.28
CA TYR A 120 8.55 -3.65 9.34
C TYR A 120 9.10 -2.30 8.88
N TRP A 121 8.38 -1.20 9.10
CA TRP A 121 8.78 0.10 8.52
C TRP A 121 9.73 0.90 9.41
N GLY A 122 9.99 0.45 10.64
CA GLY A 122 10.90 1.15 11.56
C GLY A 122 10.40 2.52 12.01
N LEU A 123 9.10 2.78 11.85
CA LEU A 123 8.45 4.02 12.27
C LEU A 123 7.98 3.98 13.73
N GLY A 124 7.99 2.78 14.34
CA GLY A 124 7.40 2.57 15.67
C GLY A 124 5.87 2.48 15.62
N GLU A 125 5.26 2.42 16.80
CA GLU A 125 3.80 2.38 16.95
C GLU A 125 3.25 3.80 16.88
N ILE A 126 2.72 4.18 15.72
CA ILE A 126 2.27 5.54 15.42
C ILE A 126 0.88 5.54 14.78
N ASP A 127 0.12 6.59 15.05
CA ASP A 127 -1.21 6.82 14.44
C ASP A 127 -1.13 7.67 13.15
N GLY A 128 0.02 8.27 12.87
CA GLY A 128 0.23 9.20 11.76
C GLY A 128 0.50 8.55 10.42
N ILE A 129 0.13 7.27 10.23
CA ILE A 129 0.26 6.55 8.96
C ILE A 129 -0.97 5.69 8.71
N LEU A 130 -1.43 5.65 7.47
CA LEU A 130 -2.49 4.75 7.03
C LEU A 130 -2.15 4.14 5.67
N THR A 131 -2.73 2.98 5.41
CA THR A 131 -2.75 2.36 4.09
C THR A 131 -4.11 2.56 3.44
N ALA A 132 -4.12 3.16 2.23
CA ALA A 132 -5.25 3.17 1.33
C ALA A 132 -5.04 2.08 0.28
N TRP A 133 -6.03 1.21 0.09
CA TRP A 133 -5.99 0.11 -0.86
C TRP A 133 -7.12 0.26 -1.88
N LEU A 134 -6.77 0.50 -3.15
CA LEU A 134 -7.72 0.67 -4.25
C LEU A 134 -7.89 -0.64 -5.02
N ALA A 135 -9.15 -1.03 -5.25
CA ALA A 135 -9.52 -2.14 -6.12
C ALA A 135 -9.54 -1.71 -7.60
N LEU A 136 -8.50 -2.02 -8.40
CA LEU A 136 -8.53 -1.86 -9.86
C LEU A 136 -9.32 -2.98 -10.56
N SER A 137 -9.51 -4.10 -9.91
CA SER A 137 -10.43 -5.18 -10.28
C SER A 137 -11.22 -5.58 -9.04
N PRO A 138 -12.36 -6.29 -9.16
CA PRO A 138 -13.15 -6.68 -8.00
C PRO A 138 -12.32 -7.48 -6.99
N ALA A 139 -12.30 -7.03 -5.74
CA ALA A 139 -11.70 -7.75 -4.62
C ALA A 139 -12.82 -8.43 -3.83
N THR A 140 -13.15 -9.65 -4.21
CA THR A 140 -14.19 -10.48 -3.60
C THR A 140 -13.57 -11.57 -2.71
N PRO A 141 -14.35 -12.26 -1.87
CA PRO A 141 -13.85 -13.44 -1.17
C PRO A 141 -13.22 -14.49 -2.08
N GLN A 142 -13.79 -14.70 -3.30
CA GLN A 142 -13.25 -15.64 -4.29
C GLN A 142 -11.93 -15.15 -4.91
N SER A 143 -11.76 -13.85 -5.10
CA SER A 143 -10.51 -13.29 -5.62
C SER A 143 -9.48 -12.98 -4.52
N GLY A 144 -9.76 -13.34 -3.27
CA GLY A 144 -8.88 -13.13 -2.12
C GLY A 144 -8.83 -11.66 -1.70
N CYS A 145 -9.99 -11.07 -1.36
CA CYS A 145 -10.06 -9.76 -0.71
C CYS A 145 -9.32 -9.76 0.63
N MET A 146 -9.11 -8.59 1.21
CA MET A 146 -8.55 -8.49 2.55
C MET A 146 -9.55 -8.93 3.61
N ASP A 147 -9.02 -9.49 4.69
CA ASP A 147 -9.70 -9.69 5.96
C ASP A 147 -9.03 -8.82 7.02
N PHE A 148 -9.82 -8.20 7.89
CA PHE A 148 -9.37 -7.35 8.98
C PHE A 148 -9.79 -7.91 10.32
N VAL A 149 -8.94 -7.76 11.35
CA VAL A 149 -9.31 -8.09 12.75
C VAL A 149 -9.72 -6.80 13.44
N LYS A 150 -11.02 -6.57 13.53
CA LYS A 150 -11.62 -5.33 14.05
C LYS A 150 -11.04 -4.94 15.41
N GLY A 151 -10.58 -3.69 15.54
CA GLY A 151 -10.04 -3.13 16.78
C GLY A 151 -8.62 -3.58 17.13
N SER A 152 -7.99 -4.45 16.32
CA SER A 152 -6.64 -4.97 16.60
C SER A 152 -5.54 -3.91 16.58
N HIS A 153 -5.75 -2.79 15.91
CA HIS A 153 -4.82 -1.65 15.88
C HIS A 153 -4.62 -0.98 17.26
N LYS A 154 -5.50 -1.23 18.23
CA LYS A 154 -5.38 -0.75 19.62
C LYS A 154 -4.38 -1.56 20.44
N SER A 155 -3.93 -2.68 19.90
CA SER A 155 -2.89 -3.50 20.53
C SER A 155 -1.51 -3.10 19.97
N PRO A 156 -0.44 -3.26 20.76
CA PRO A 156 0.92 -3.04 20.29
C PRO A 156 1.29 -3.99 19.15
N ILE A 157 2.46 -3.77 18.55
CA ILE A 157 3.02 -4.72 17.59
C ILE A 157 3.22 -6.07 18.29
N ILE A 158 2.57 -7.09 17.76
CA ILE A 158 2.75 -8.47 18.25
C ILE A 158 3.92 -9.14 17.55
N PRO A 159 4.53 -10.18 18.12
CA PRO A 159 5.63 -10.89 17.50
C PRO A 159 5.24 -11.46 16.11
N HIS A 160 6.09 -11.20 15.12
CA HIS A 160 5.99 -11.76 13.78
C HIS A 160 7.13 -12.72 13.54
N GLU A 161 6.90 -13.75 12.72
CA GLU A 161 7.92 -14.64 12.22
C GLU A 161 8.06 -14.54 10.72
N ASP A 162 9.27 -14.76 10.23
CA ASP A 162 9.57 -14.80 8.81
C ASP A 162 9.48 -16.25 8.34
N SER A 163 8.50 -16.55 7.47
CA SER A 163 8.39 -17.90 6.87
C SER A 163 9.20 -18.04 5.59
N PHE A 164 9.47 -16.93 4.90
CA PHE A 164 10.03 -16.91 3.54
C PHE A 164 9.28 -17.85 2.57
N ASP A 165 7.99 -18.13 2.84
CA ASP A 165 7.16 -18.95 1.99
C ASP A 165 6.92 -18.25 0.65
N GLU A 166 7.24 -18.93 -0.46
CA GLU A 166 7.06 -18.40 -1.83
C GLU A 166 5.58 -18.14 -2.17
N LEU A 167 4.65 -18.79 -1.49
CA LEU A 167 3.22 -18.52 -1.64
C LEU A 167 2.74 -17.29 -0.89
N ASN A 168 3.55 -16.76 0.02
CA ASN A 168 3.23 -15.52 0.72
C ASN A 168 3.75 -14.32 -0.06
N LEU A 169 2.85 -13.40 -0.41
CA LEU A 169 3.21 -12.19 -1.16
C LEU A 169 3.96 -11.15 -0.33
N LEU A 170 4.03 -11.28 0.99
CA LEU A 170 4.86 -10.41 1.83
C LEU A 170 6.34 -10.69 1.58
N SER A 171 7.17 -9.65 1.59
CA SER A 171 8.58 -9.71 1.19
C SER A 171 9.44 -10.71 1.97
N ARG A 172 9.11 -10.97 3.23
CA ARG A 172 9.77 -11.93 4.12
C ARG A 172 8.84 -13.11 4.49
N GLY A 173 7.62 -13.15 3.93
CA GLY A 173 6.60 -14.12 4.32
C GLY A 173 6.16 -13.95 5.77
N GLN A 174 6.08 -12.71 6.23
CA GLN A 174 5.82 -12.38 7.64
C GLN A 174 4.43 -12.83 8.06
N GLU A 175 4.34 -13.43 9.24
CA GLU A 175 3.06 -13.81 9.83
C GLU A 175 3.07 -13.64 11.34
N ILE A 176 1.91 -13.30 11.89
CA ILE A 176 1.72 -13.31 13.35
C ILE A 176 1.54 -14.73 13.85
N LYS A 177 2.08 -15.02 15.03
CA LYS A 177 1.94 -16.33 15.70
C LYS A 177 0.60 -16.57 16.40
N VAL A 178 -0.40 -15.77 16.07
CA VAL A 178 -1.72 -15.87 16.71
C VAL A 178 -2.71 -16.38 15.69
N ASP A 179 -3.35 -17.52 15.98
CA ASP A 179 -4.50 -17.98 15.22
C ASP A 179 -5.65 -17.00 15.39
N VAL A 180 -6.06 -16.39 14.29
CA VAL A 180 -7.25 -15.54 14.25
C VAL A 180 -8.41 -16.39 13.77
N ALA A 181 -9.39 -16.61 14.64
CA ALA A 181 -10.59 -17.35 14.26
C ALA A 181 -11.31 -16.66 13.09
N GLN A 182 -11.93 -17.44 12.20
CA GLN A 182 -12.60 -16.87 11.02
C GLN A 182 -13.74 -15.91 11.40
N GLU A 183 -14.41 -16.15 12.51
CA GLU A 183 -15.49 -15.33 13.06
C GLU A 183 -15.02 -13.97 13.55
N GLU A 184 -13.73 -13.82 13.84
CA GLU A 184 -13.12 -12.55 14.27
C GLU A 184 -12.72 -11.67 13.06
N LYS A 185 -12.75 -12.23 11.84
CA LYS A 185 -12.36 -11.53 10.62
C LYS A 185 -13.54 -10.78 10.00
N SER A 186 -13.31 -9.53 9.69
CA SER A 186 -14.23 -8.70 8.93
C SER A 186 -13.76 -8.65 7.47
N SER A 187 -14.65 -8.96 6.54
CA SER A 187 -14.33 -8.94 5.10
C SER A 187 -14.14 -7.52 4.59
N GLY A 188 -13.01 -7.28 3.94
CA GLY A 188 -12.68 -6.08 3.19
C GLY A 188 -12.99 -6.20 1.70
N ALA A 189 -14.11 -6.83 1.35
CA ALA A 189 -14.53 -6.94 -0.04
C ALA A 189 -14.82 -5.57 -0.66
N LEU A 190 -14.33 -5.36 -1.90
CA LEU A 190 -14.46 -4.11 -2.64
C LEU A 190 -14.90 -4.36 -4.08
N ALA A 191 -15.81 -3.55 -4.58
CA ALA A 191 -16.05 -3.41 -6.00
C ALA A 191 -14.91 -2.62 -6.67
N THR A 192 -14.81 -2.72 -8.00
CA THR A 192 -13.85 -1.90 -8.76
C THR A 192 -14.08 -0.41 -8.50
N GLY A 193 -13.01 0.31 -8.16
CA GLY A 193 -13.04 1.75 -7.84
C GLY A 193 -13.36 2.08 -6.39
N GLU A 194 -13.65 1.09 -5.57
CA GLU A 194 -13.74 1.29 -4.13
C GLU A 194 -12.35 1.18 -3.48
N ILE A 195 -12.20 1.89 -2.36
CA ILE A 195 -11.01 1.85 -1.53
C ILE A 195 -11.34 1.37 -0.12
N SER A 196 -10.35 0.80 0.53
CA SER A 196 -10.32 0.63 1.98
C SER A 196 -9.21 1.48 2.58
N LEU A 197 -9.42 1.97 3.80
CA LEU A 197 -8.37 2.54 4.65
C LEU A 197 -8.13 1.59 5.81
N HIS A 198 -6.87 1.40 6.19
CA HIS A 198 -6.55 0.70 7.45
C HIS A 198 -5.33 1.29 8.14
N HIS A 199 -5.34 1.19 9.45
CA HIS A 199 -4.28 1.64 10.34
C HIS A 199 -3.05 0.75 10.21
N GLY A 200 -1.84 1.31 10.34
CA GLY A 200 -0.60 0.54 10.23
C GLY A 200 -0.41 -0.59 11.26
N LEU A 201 -1.11 -0.52 12.40
CA LEU A 201 -1.16 -1.58 13.41
C LEU A 201 -2.32 -2.58 13.20
N MET A 202 -3.13 -2.40 12.17
CA MET A 202 -4.26 -3.29 11.88
C MET A 202 -3.78 -4.70 11.53
N ILE A 203 -4.26 -5.70 12.22
CA ILE A 203 -4.02 -7.09 11.82
C ILE A 203 -4.90 -7.39 10.61
N HIS A 204 -4.26 -7.71 9.50
CA HIS A 204 -4.95 -8.00 8.25
C HIS A 204 -4.19 -9.01 7.39
N GLY A 205 -4.88 -9.57 6.43
CA GLY A 205 -4.32 -10.53 5.48
C GLY A 205 -5.27 -10.78 4.33
N SER A 206 -4.97 -11.73 3.46
CA SER A 206 -5.89 -12.10 2.37
C SER A 206 -5.64 -13.50 1.84
N GLY A 207 -6.73 -14.24 1.59
CA GLY A 207 -6.70 -15.59 1.02
C GLY A 207 -6.24 -15.63 -0.45
N ALA A 208 -6.23 -16.83 -1.02
CA ALA A 208 -5.86 -17.08 -2.42
C ALA A 208 -6.89 -16.48 -3.40
N ASN A 209 -6.48 -16.24 -4.64
CA ASN A 209 -7.39 -15.91 -5.73
C ASN A 209 -7.84 -17.20 -6.43
N THR A 210 -9.09 -17.59 -6.20
CA THR A 210 -9.73 -18.76 -6.83
C THR A 210 -10.60 -18.40 -8.03
N SER A 211 -10.70 -17.08 -8.34
CA SER A 211 -11.50 -16.58 -9.47
C SER A 211 -10.75 -16.69 -10.80
N ASP A 212 -11.44 -16.42 -11.89
CA ASP A 212 -10.93 -16.50 -13.26
C ASP A 212 -10.31 -15.20 -13.77
N ASP A 213 -10.32 -14.10 -12.97
CA ASP A 213 -9.67 -12.84 -13.32
C ASP A 213 -8.57 -12.50 -12.30
N ARG A 214 -7.66 -11.61 -12.71
CA ARG A 214 -6.63 -11.04 -11.83
C ARG A 214 -7.28 -10.17 -10.76
N ARG A 215 -6.87 -10.34 -9.51
CA ARG A 215 -7.14 -9.34 -8.47
C ARG A 215 -6.00 -8.33 -8.45
N ILE A 216 -6.28 -7.11 -8.86
CA ILE A 216 -5.30 -6.03 -8.92
C ILE A 216 -5.65 -5.00 -7.85
N GLY A 217 -4.81 -4.88 -6.85
CA GLY A 217 -4.88 -3.86 -5.82
C GLY A 217 -3.73 -2.87 -5.93
N VAL A 218 -4.02 -1.59 -5.73
CA VAL A 218 -3.00 -0.56 -5.56
C VAL A 218 -2.94 -0.21 -4.08
N VAL A 219 -1.83 -0.51 -3.46
CA VAL A 219 -1.55 -0.21 -2.06
C VAL A 219 -0.81 1.11 -1.99
N MET A 220 -1.35 2.07 -1.27
CA MET A 220 -0.78 3.41 -1.12
C MET A 220 -0.64 3.71 0.37
N ARG A 221 0.57 3.92 0.84
CA ARG A 221 0.84 4.27 2.23
C ARG A 221 1.07 5.76 2.34
N PHE A 222 0.20 6.41 3.08
CA PHE A 222 0.28 7.84 3.36
C PHE A 222 0.61 8.08 4.82
N LEU A 223 1.37 9.13 5.08
CA LEU A 223 1.69 9.52 6.45
C LEU A 223 1.66 11.04 6.63
N SER A 224 1.50 11.43 7.88
CA SER A 224 1.67 12.82 8.28
C SER A 224 3.16 13.18 8.28
N PRO A 225 3.57 14.31 7.69
CA PRO A 225 4.97 14.76 7.69
C PRO A 225 5.52 15.06 9.11
N HIS A 226 4.65 15.10 10.12
CA HIS A 226 5.04 15.30 11.53
C HIS A 226 5.48 14.02 12.25
N VAL A 227 5.34 12.84 11.60
CA VAL A 227 5.84 11.56 12.10
C VAL A 227 7.36 11.62 12.24
N LYS A 228 7.88 11.10 13.36
CA LYS A 228 9.31 11.00 13.62
C LYS A 228 9.72 9.55 13.75
N LYS A 229 10.81 9.18 13.09
CA LYS A 229 11.41 7.87 13.29
C LYS A 229 12.13 7.78 14.63
N PRO A 230 12.03 6.65 15.33
CA PRO A 230 12.74 6.46 16.61
C PRO A 230 14.27 6.58 16.50
N ASN A 231 14.83 6.25 15.35
CA ASN A 231 16.28 6.18 15.11
C ASN A 231 16.85 7.36 14.32
N ASN A 232 16.05 8.40 14.04
CA ASN A 232 16.43 9.55 13.20
C ASN A 232 17.09 9.16 11.85
N ALA A 233 16.88 7.94 11.35
CA ALA A 233 17.42 7.54 10.06
C ALA A 233 16.71 8.31 8.92
N PRO A 234 17.44 8.65 7.84
CA PRO A 234 16.83 9.26 6.67
C PRO A 234 15.66 8.43 6.17
N ASP A 235 14.59 9.09 5.80
CA ASP A 235 13.47 8.49 5.10
C ASP A 235 12.93 9.46 4.06
N TYR A 236 12.11 8.97 3.17
CA TYR A 236 11.72 9.66 1.96
C TYR A 236 10.20 9.71 1.87
N GLY A 237 9.70 10.76 1.27
CA GLY A 237 8.27 10.90 1.00
C GLY A 237 7.99 11.91 -0.10
N VAL A 238 6.91 11.70 -0.83
CA VAL A 238 6.47 12.63 -1.88
C VAL A 238 5.35 13.50 -1.34
N PRO A 239 5.48 14.84 -1.35
CA PRO A 239 4.44 15.75 -0.89
C PRO A 239 3.17 15.59 -1.73
N MET A 240 2.02 15.38 -1.07
CA MET A 240 0.72 15.25 -1.72
C MET A 240 -0.21 16.40 -1.40
N ARG A 241 -0.25 16.85 -0.15
CA ARG A 241 -1.07 18.00 0.32
C ARG A 241 -0.39 18.74 1.45
N GLY A 242 -0.72 20.02 1.59
CA GLY A 242 -0.36 20.86 2.73
C GLY A 242 1.12 21.19 2.82
N ASN A 243 1.58 21.42 4.05
CA ASN A 243 2.98 21.71 4.33
C ASN A 243 3.72 20.43 4.77
N CYS A 244 4.53 19.89 3.89
CA CYS A 244 5.30 18.66 4.13
C CYS A 244 6.75 18.91 4.56
N ASP A 245 7.25 20.15 4.52
CA ASP A 245 8.62 20.48 4.91
C ASP A 245 8.73 20.63 6.43
N THR A 246 8.87 19.51 7.11
CA THR A 246 9.03 19.43 8.57
C THR A 246 10.45 19.05 8.99
N GLY A 247 11.33 18.73 8.04
CA GLY A 247 12.68 18.24 8.29
C GLY A 247 12.74 16.76 8.76
N ASN A 248 11.60 16.06 8.83
CA ASN A 248 11.57 14.65 9.23
C ASN A 248 11.79 13.69 8.06
N PHE A 249 11.54 14.14 6.83
CA PHE A 249 11.65 13.34 5.60
C PHE A 249 12.45 14.10 4.54
N THR A 250 13.17 13.35 3.72
CA THR A 250 13.71 13.85 2.45
C THR A 250 12.55 13.88 1.45
N LEU A 251 12.20 15.09 1.01
CA LEU A 251 11.10 15.27 0.06
C LEU A 251 11.54 14.92 -1.36
N CYS A 252 10.77 14.07 -2.02
CA CYS A 252 11.00 13.66 -3.41
C CYS A 252 9.95 14.28 -4.33
N ASP A 253 10.33 14.53 -5.57
CA ASP A 253 9.43 14.96 -6.63
C ASP A 253 8.64 13.79 -7.23
N ALA A 254 7.61 14.13 -8.01
CA ALA A 254 6.93 13.17 -8.88
C ALA A 254 7.91 12.56 -9.90
N PRO A 255 7.69 11.30 -10.33
CA PRO A 255 8.55 10.66 -11.32
C PRO A 255 8.55 11.45 -12.64
N LYS A 256 9.72 11.61 -13.24
CA LYS A 256 9.92 12.34 -14.51
C LYS A 256 9.39 11.57 -15.72
N GLY A 257 9.31 10.25 -15.61
CA GLY A 257 8.84 9.38 -16.67
C GLY A 257 8.88 7.90 -16.27
N LEU A 258 8.34 7.05 -17.15
CA LEU A 258 8.36 5.61 -16.91
C LEU A 258 9.79 5.07 -16.97
N PHE A 259 10.30 4.59 -15.83
CA PHE A 259 11.67 4.09 -15.66
C PHE A 259 12.75 5.06 -16.13
N TYR A 260 12.51 6.36 -15.94
CA TYR A 260 13.49 7.38 -16.29
C TYR A 260 14.78 7.20 -15.48
N GLN A 261 15.94 7.42 -16.09
CA GLN A 261 17.22 7.07 -15.49
C GLN A 261 17.45 7.73 -14.11
N GLU A 262 17.09 9.02 -13.98
CA GLU A 262 17.28 9.73 -12.72
C GLU A 262 16.33 9.18 -11.63
N ASP A 263 15.11 8.82 -12.00
CA ASP A 263 14.14 8.22 -11.10
C ASP A 263 14.58 6.81 -10.66
N LEU A 264 15.21 6.04 -11.56
CA LEU A 264 15.79 4.73 -11.21
C LEU A 264 16.96 4.87 -10.21
N LEU A 265 17.79 5.92 -10.33
CA LEU A 265 18.86 6.18 -9.36
C LEU A 265 18.30 6.54 -7.98
N LEU A 266 17.31 7.44 -7.94
CA LEU A 266 16.61 7.79 -6.69
C LEU A 266 15.93 6.56 -6.07
N TYR A 267 15.27 5.74 -6.88
CA TYR A 267 14.65 4.49 -6.46
C TYR A 267 15.64 3.56 -5.75
N GLU A 268 16.84 3.37 -6.33
CA GLU A 268 17.86 2.51 -5.72
C GLU A 268 18.39 3.09 -4.40
N GLU A 269 18.51 4.39 -4.28
CA GLU A 269 18.88 5.07 -3.02
C GLU A 269 17.81 4.79 -1.95
N ILE A 270 16.55 5.10 -2.23
CA ILE A 270 15.43 4.90 -1.29
C ILE A 270 15.33 3.42 -0.88
N ARG A 271 15.36 2.51 -1.87
CA ARG A 271 15.26 1.07 -1.63
C ARG A 271 16.39 0.56 -0.75
N THR A 272 17.61 1.06 -0.96
CA THR A 272 18.77 0.66 -0.17
C THR A 272 18.66 1.10 1.29
N GLU A 273 18.18 2.32 1.55
CA GLU A 273 17.97 2.81 2.91
C GLU A 273 16.83 2.05 3.60
N GLN A 274 15.71 1.85 2.92
CA GLN A 274 14.58 1.11 3.47
C GLN A 274 14.91 -0.37 3.72
N ALA A 275 15.72 -0.99 2.84
CA ALA A 275 16.15 -2.37 3.02
C ALA A 275 16.93 -2.59 4.33
N LYS A 276 17.72 -1.61 4.79
CA LYS A 276 18.45 -1.69 6.08
C LYS A 276 17.48 -1.86 7.26
N VAL A 277 16.34 -1.18 7.19
CA VAL A 277 15.30 -1.26 8.23
C VAL A 277 14.46 -2.52 8.07
N MET A 278 13.95 -2.76 6.87
CA MET A 278 13.05 -3.88 6.61
C MET A 278 13.73 -5.25 6.76
N MET A 279 15.05 -5.32 6.57
CA MET A 279 15.83 -6.55 6.72
C MET A 279 16.54 -6.64 8.06
N ALA A 280 16.36 -5.68 8.96
CA ALA A 280 16.96 -5.73 10.29
C ALA A 280 16.46 -6.96 11.06
N GLY A 281 17.40 -7.79 11.53
CA GLY A 281 17.09 -9.01 12.26
C GLY A 281 16.59 -10.20 11.41
N ALA A 282 16.49 -10.07 10.09
CA ALA A 282 16.11 -11.19 9.22
C ALA A 282 17.26 -12.17 9.05
N GLU A 283 16.98 -13.47 9.18
CA GLU A 283 17.98 -14.55 8.93
C GLU A 283 18.16 -14.83 7.43
N GLY A 284 17.18 -14.46 6.61
CA GLY A 284 17.18 -14.63 5.15
C GLY A 284 17.29 -13.31 4.38
N LYS A 285 17.33 -13.39 3.05
CA LYS A 285 17.28 -12.22 2.17
C LYS A 285 16.01 -12.29 1.32
N ALA A 286 15.13 -11.31 1.52
CA ALA A 286 13.98 -11.15 0.64
C ALA A 286 14.44 -10.76 -0.77
N GLU A 287 13.93 -11.46 -1.79
CA GLU A 287 14.34 -11.27 -3.19
C GLU A 287 14.10 -9.83 -3.67
N MET A 288 13.02 -9.20 -3.22
CA MET A 288 12.69 -7.82 -3.55
C MET A 288 13.69 -6.78 -3.00
N TYR A 289 14.53 -7.16 -2.04
CA TYR A 289 15.56 -6.29 -1.42
C TYR A 289 16.99 -6.74 -1.69
N ARG A 290 17.20 -7.70 -2.58
CA ARG A 290 18.53 -8.11 -3.06
C ARG A 290 19.15 -7.10 -4.01
#